data_e9730eda7d0146066f6372406bba97ef
#
_entry.id   e9730eda7d0146066f6372406bba97ef
#
_cell.length_a   1.000
_cell.length_b   1.000
_cell.length_c   1.000
_cell.angle_alpha   90.00
_cell.angle_beta   90.00
_cell.angle_gamma   90.00
#
_symmetry.space_group_name_H-M   'P 1'
#
loop_
_entity.id
_entity.type
_entity.pdbx_description
1 polymer ?
#
loop_
_entity_poly.entity_id
_entity_poly.type
_entity_poly.pdbx_seq_one_letter_code
_entity_poly.pdbx_strand_id
1 'polypeptide(L)'
;GGGRCARESRNDDAGHLLYVPSGPNDPLFAPTSFGGDAADQQAFFDYIDSSELAQYAGGIANRNGDTSRWSTLVDLRIKQELPGFFPDHRAMLFFDIENLGNLINSDWGTVERTRYEYERGVVSASIVGGQYEYFRLNSDSSIKNLEILSRSVWQVQLGIKYDF
;
A
#
# COMPACT_ATOMS: atom_id res chain seq x y z
N GLY A 1 -6.19 44.80 19.11
CA GLY A 1 -7.26 44.05 18.47
C GLY A 1 -6.72 42.81 17.83
N GLY A 2 -6.78 41.70 18.55
CA GLY A 2 -6.27 40.42 18.06
C GLY A 2 -7.25 39.78 17.09
N GLY A 3 -6.92 39.74 15.83
CA GLY A 3 -7.58 38.88 14.85
C GLY A 3 -7.13 37.43 15.08
N ARG A 4 -8.00 36.61 15.69
CA ARG A 4 -7.84 35.16 15.68
C ARG A 4 -8.16 34.71 14.27
N CYS A 5 -7.15 34.31 13.51
CA CYS A 5 -7.37 33.51 12.33
C CYS A 5 -8.05 32.21 12.75
N ALA A 6 -9.28 32.06 12.32
CA ALA A 6 -10.05 30.86 12.55
C ALA A 6 -9.27 29.67 11.97
N ARG A 7 -9.00 28.71 12.83
CA ARG A 7 -8.51 27.39 12.49
C ARG A 7 -9.63 26.67 11.74
N GLU A 8 -9.61 26.77 10.45
CA GLU A 8 -10.49 25.98 9.61
C GLU A 8 -9.88 24.60 9.52
N SER A 9 -10.26 23.75 10.47
CA SER A 9 -10.06 22.31 10.42
C SER A 9 -11.04 21.78 9.37
N ARG A 10 -10.63 21.79 8.13
CA ARG A 10 -11.27 20.96 7.11
C ARG A 10 -10.34 19.78 6.82
N ASN A 11 -10.90 18.60 6.96
CA ASN A 11 -10.36 17.34 6.47
C ASN A 11 -10.36 17.31 4.92
N ASP A 12 -9.87 18.35 4.28
CA ASP A 12 -9.82 18.47 2.82
C ASP A 12 -8.46 18.03 2.24
N ASP A 13 -7.64 17.33 3.03
CA ASP A 13 -6.30 16.89 2.62
C ASP A 13 -6.30 15.82 1.50
N ALA A 14 -7.45 15.25 1.17
CA ALA A 14 -7.58 14.19 0.16
C ALA A 14 -7.53 14.67 -1.30
N GLY A 15 -7.32 15.94 -1.55
CA GLY A 15 -7.45 16.52 -2.90
C GLY A 15 -6.22 17.19 -3.49
N HIS A 16 -5.24 17.54 -2.69
CA HIS A 16 -4.09 18.31 -3.13
C HIS A 16 -2.90 17.43 -3.48
N LEU A 17 -2.29 17.69 -4.64
CA LEU A 17 -1.07 17.03 -5.04
C LEU A 17 0.10 17.55 -4.21
N LEU A 18 0.99 16.65 -3.80
CA LEU A 18 2.16 16.98 -2.99
C LEU A 18 3.21 17.67 -3.87
N TYR A 19 3.68 18.86 -3.44
CA TYR A 19 4.93 19.39 -3.93
C TYR A 19 6.08 18.62 -3.27
N VAL A 20 7.02 18.10 -4.05
CA VAL A 20 8.19 17.36 -3.59
C VAL A 20 9.39 18.27 -3.67
N PRO A 21 9.94 18.76 -2.56
CA PRO A 21 11.10 19.65 -2.62
C PRO A 21 12.35 18.92 -3.16
N SER A 22 13.19 19.63 -3.87
CA SER A 22 14.44 19.09 -4.44
C SER A 22 15.54 18.85 -3.40
N GLY A 23 15.34 19.33 -2.17
CA GLY A 23 16.27 19.21 -1.06
C GLY A 23 16.04 20.28 -0.02
N PRO A 24 16.86 20.30 1.04
CA PRO A 24 16.73 21.29 2.13
C PRO A 24 16.88 22.75 1.71
N ASN A 25 17.55 22.99 0.57
CA ASN A 25 17.78 24.34 0.02
C ASN A 25 16.78 24.70 -1.10
N ASP A 26 15.72 23.91 -1.27
CA ASP A 26 14.68 24.24 -2.24
C ASP A 26 14.02 25.58 -1.89
N PRO A 27 13.92 26.53 -2.85
CA PRO A 27 13.36 27.85 -2.58
C PRO A 27 11.89 27.81 -2.13
N LEU A 28 11.17 26.76 -2.45
CA LEU A 28 9.78 26.57 -2.04
C LEU A 28 9.62 25.75 -0.75
N PHE A 29 10.71 25.24 -0.18
CA PHE A 29 10.69 24.54 1.11
C PHE A 29 10.86 25.54 2.26
N ALA A 30 9.88 25.61 3.16
CA ALA A 30 9.96 26.51 4.31
C ALA A 30 10.94 25.94 5.37
N PRO A 31 11.90 26.71 5.85
CA PRO A 31 12.84 26.30 6.90
C PRO A 31 12.15 25.93 8.23
N THR A 32 10.93 26.47 8.43
CA THR A 32 10.06 26.19 9.59
C THR A 32 9.33 24.84 9.49
N SER A 33 9.49 24.13 8.38
CA SER A 33 8.90 22.79 8.21
C SER A 33 9.28 21.87 9.37
N PHE A 34 8.30 21.11 9.85
CA PHE A 34 8.43 20.25 11.04
C PHE A 34 8.85 21.02 12.32
N GLY A 35 8.40 22.28 12.43
CA GLY A 35 8.79 23.14 13.54
C GLY A 35 10.27 23.57 13.53
N GLY A 36 10.96 23.37 12.40
CA GLY A 36 12.39 23.63 12.27
C GLY A 36 13.29 22.50 12.83
N ASP A 37 12.71 21.34 13.17
CA ASP A 37 13.48 20.20 13.64
C ASP A 37 14.26 19.56 12.48
N ALA A 38 15.58 19.54 12.58
CA ALA A 38 16.47 19.03 11.53
C ALA A 38 16.37 17.51 11.37
N ALA A 39 16.05 16.79 12.44
CA ALA A 39 15.91 15.32 12.36
C ALA A 39 14.64 14.93 11.62
N ASP A 40 13.53 15.62 11.87
CA ASP A 40 12.27 15.37 11.18
C ASP A 40 12.35 15.82 9.71
N GLN A 41 13.04 16.91 9.42
CA GLN A 41 13.33 17.35 8.04
C GLN A 41 14.16 16.29 7.30
N GLN A 42 15.20 15.76 7.94
CA GLN A 42 16.03 14.71 7.35
C GLN A 42 15.20 13.42 7.10
N ALA A 43 14.39 13.01 8.06
CA ALA A 43 13.52 11.85 7.89
C ALA A 43 12.55 12.01 6.70
N PHE A 44 12.07 13.23 6.46
CA PHE A 44 11.23 13.52 5.30
C PHE A 44 12.00 13.39 3.98
N PHE A 45 13.23 13.91 3.90
CA PHE A 45 14.06 13.75 2.71
C PHE A 45 14.48 12.29 2.48
N ASP A 46 14.84 11.57 3.55
CA ASP A 46 15.15 10.13 3.46
C ASP A 46 13.94 9.33 2.94
N TYR A 47 12.73 9.73 3.36
CA TYR A 47 11.51 9.13 2.84
C TYR A 47 11.31 9.43 1.34
N ILE A 48 11.53 10.69 0.91
CA ILE A 48 11.46 11.05 -0.52
C ILE A 48 12.45 10.20 -1.32
N ASP A 49 13.70 10.14 -0.91
CA ASP A 49 14.77 9.45 -1.62
C ASP A 49 14.55 7.93 -1.70
N SER A 50 13.90 7.35 -0.70
CA SER A 50 13.60 5.91 -0.65
C SER A 50 12.29 5.51 -1.33
N SER A 51 11.50 6.48 -1.81
CA SER A 51 10.18 6.27 -2.41
C SER A 51 10.13 6.68 -3.88
N GLU A 52 9.02 6.36 -4.54
CA GLU A 52 8.73 6.82 -5.91
C GLU A 52 8.61 8.35 -6.01
N LEU A 53 8.60 9.07 -4.88
CA LEU A 53 8.56 10.53 -4.87
C LEU A 53 9.86 11.16 -5.37
N ALA A 54 10.98 10.46 -5.28
CA ALA A 54 12.27 10.95 -5.76
C ALA A 54 12.24 11.45 -7.21
N GLN A 55 11.46 10.80 -8.07
CA GLN A 55 11.31 11.20 -9.48
C GLN A 55 10.62 12.56 -9.68
N TYR A 56 9.94 13.07 -8.66
CA TYR A 56 9.21 14.36 -8.69
C TYR A 56 9.95 15.47 -7.96
N ALA A 57 11.21 15.27 -7.55
CA ALA A 57 11.99 16.27 -6.82
C ALA A 57 12.03 17.63 -7.55
N GLY A 58 11.66 18.70 -6.86
CA GLY A 58 11.49 20.04 -7.40
C GLY A 58 10.17 20.26 -8.15
N GLY A 59 9.19 19.36 -8.03
CA GLY A 59 7.93 19.42 -8.74
C GLY A 59 6.74 18.89 -7.94
N ILE A 60 5.63 18.72 -8.63
CA ILE A 60 4.39 18.22 -8.05
C ILE A 60 4.26 16.73 -8.39
N ALA A 61 4.06 15.90 -7.36
CA ALA A 61 3.81 14.47 -7.54
C ALA A 61 2.51 14.21 -8.33
N ASN A 62 2.55 13.25 -9.25
CA ASN A 62 1.36 12.87 -9.99
C ASN A 62 0.39 12.07 -9.10
N ARG A 63 -0.90 12.23 -9.34
CA ARG A 63 -1.92 11.38 -8.73
C ARG A 63 -1.73 9.94 -9.21
N ASN A 64 -1.81 8.98 -8.29
CA ASN A 64 -1.61 7.55 -8.58
C ASN A 64 -0.23 7.21 -9.17
N GLY A 65 0.80 7.96 -8.78
CA GLY A 65 2.18 7.71 -9.24
C GLY A 65 2.81 6.46 -8.64
N ASP A 66 2.24 5.92 -7.57
CA ASP A 66 2.71 4.67 -6.94
C ASP A 66 1.83 3.50 -7.36
N THR A 67 2.45 2.35 -7.58
CA THR A 67 1.77 1.11 -7.96
C THR A 67 1.99 0.03 -6.89
N SER A 68 0.94 -0.74 -6.62
CA SER A 68 1.06 -1.89 -5.73
C SER A 68 2.08 -2.90 -6.27
N ARG A 69 2.75 -3.60 -5.37
CA ARG A 69 3.68 -4.68 -5.74
C ARG A 69 2.96 -5.75 -6.54
N TRP A 70 3.68 -6.33 -7.49
CA TRP A 70 3.22 -7.51 -8.19
C TRP A 70 3.04 -8.67 -7.22
N SER A 71 1.92 -9.36 -7.31
CA SER A 71 1.68 -10.60 -6.59
C SER A 71 1.54 -11.75 -7.58
N THR A 72 2.23 -12.85 -7.31
CA THR A 72 2.14 -14.08 -8.10
C THR A 72 1.55 -15.18 -7.23
N LEU A 73 0.39 -15.68 -7.62
CA LEU A 73 -0.26 -16.80 -6.96
C LEU A 73 -0.12 -18.02 -7.87
N VAL A 74 0.22 -19.15 -7.28
CA VAL A 74 0.33 -20.44 -7.98
C VAL A 74 -0.57 -21.43 -7.26
N ASP A 75 -1.55 -21.95 -7.99
CA ASP A 75 -2.48 -22.95 -7.48
C ASP A 75 -2.21 -24.28 -8.17
N LEU A 76 -2.31 -25.36 -7.44
CA LEU A 76 -2.17 -26.73 -7.96
C LEU A 76 -3.46 -27.51 -7.72
N ARG A 77 -4.03 -28.04 -8.78
CA ARG A 77 -5.20 -28.91 -8.71
C ARG A 77 -4.90 -30.25 -9.37
N ILE A 78 -5.08 -31.32 -8.62
CA ILE A 78 -4.96 -32.73 -9.10
C ILE A 78 -6.35 -33.35 -8.99
N LYS A 79 -6.79 -33.94 -10.10
CA LYS A 79 -8.04 -34.72 -10.15
C LYS A 79 -7.73 -36.10 -10.67
N GLN A 80 -8.31 -37.13 -10.01
CA GLN A 80 -8.20 -38.52 -10.43
C GLN A 80 -9.61 -39.10 -10.50
N GLU A 81 -9.97 -39.56 -11.67
CA GLU A 81 -11.18 -40.36 -11.85
C GLU A 81 -10.91 -41.80 -11.45
N LEU A 82 -11.84 -42.35 -10.71
CA LEU A 82 -11.82 -43.73 -10.25
C LEU A 82 -13.11 -44.41 -10.71
N PRO A 83 -13.08 -45.73 -11.03
CA PRO A 83 -14.31 -46.48 -11.30
C PRO A 83 -15.20 -46.45 -10.05
N GLY A 84 -16.49 -46.33 -10.25
CA GLY A 84 -17.48 -46.46 -9.19
C GLY A 84 -17.66 -47.93 -8.73
N PHE A 85 -18.43 -48.09 -7.67
CA PHE A 85 -18.73 -49.45 -7.14
C PHE A 85 -19.70 -50.23 -8.02
N PHE A 86 -20.45 -49.55 -8.88
CA PHE A 86 -21.39 -50.16 -9.81
C PHE A 86 -21.13 -49.73 -11.25
N PRO A 87 -21.60 -50.53 -12.25
CA PRO A 87 -21.56 -50.10 -13.64
C PRO A 87 -22.23 -48.73 -13.78
N ASP A 88 -21.66 -47.84 -14.58
CA ASP A 88 -22.13 -46.46 -14.82
C ASP A 88 -21.89 -45.46 -13.67
N HIS A 89 -21.43 -45.92 -12.52
CA HIS A 89 -21.03 -45.01 -11.44
C HIS A 89 -19.57 -44.56 -11.61
N ARG A 90 -19.29 -43.34 -11.19
CA ARG A 90 -17.93 -42.76 -11.24
C ARG A 90 -17.60 -42.07 -9.93
N ALA A 91 -16.37 -42.24 -9.50
CA ALA A 91 -15.83 -41.46 -8.38
C ALA A 91 -14.73 -40.54 -8.89
N MET A 92 -14.60 -39.38 -8.28
CA MET A 92 -13.54 -38.46 -8.56
C MET A 92 -12.90 -38.02 -7.23
N LEU A 93 -11.61 -38.25 -7.12
CA LEU A 93 -10.79 -37.70 -6.05
C LEU A 93 -10.20 -36.39 -6.54
N PHE A 94 -10.24 -35.35 -5.73
CA PHE A 94 -9.56 -34.10 -6.03
C PHE A 94 -8.74 -33.60 -4.84
N PHE A 95 -7.61 -33.03 -5.17
CA PHE A 95 -6.67 -32.43 -4.25
C PHE A 95 -6.28 -31.06 -4.79
N ASP A 96 -6.60 -30.03 -4.04
CA ASP A 96 -6.34 -28.65 -4.40
C ASP A 96 -5.40 -28.02 -3.39
N ILE A 97 -4.38 -27.34 -3.88
CA ILE A 97 -3.53 -26.45 -3.09
C ILE A 97 -3.68 -25.07 -3.68
N GLU A 98 -4.23 -24.15 -2.91
CA GLU A 98 -4.25 -22.73 -3.24
C GLU A 98 -3.01 -22.06 -2.65
N ASN A 99 -2.42 -21.17 -3.42
CA ASN A 99 -1.22 -20.43 -3.08
C ASN A 99 -0.04 -21.33 -2.67
N LEU A 100 0.30 -22.29 -3.53
CA LEU A 100 1.42 -23.22 -3.34
C LEU A 100 2.74 -22.48 -3.06
N GLY A 101 2.94 -21.30 -3.65
CA GLY A 101 4.12 -20.49 -3.41
C GLY A 101 4.29 -20.14 -1.92
N ASN A 102 3.21 -19.76 -1.26
CA ASN A 102 3.23 -19.43 0.17
C ASN A 102 3.45 -20.66 1.08
N LEU A 103 3.04 -21.85 0.63
CA LEU A 103 3.34 -23.10 1.34
C LEU A 103 4.85 -23.40 1.37
N ILE A 104 5.56 -23.01 0.31
CA ILE A 104 7.01 -23.24 0.19
C ILE A 104 7.78 -22.12 0.92
N ASN A 105 7.36 -20.89 0.77
CA ASN A 105 7.96 -19.72 1.39
C ASN A 105 6.87 -18.70 1.77
N SER A 106 6.77 -18.37 3.05
CA SER A 106 5.75 -17.47 3.60
C SER A 106 5.76 -16.05 3.00
N ASP A 107 6.88 -15.65 2.39
CA ASP A 107 7.01 -14.34 1.73
C ASP A 107 6.49 -14.34 0.29
N TRP A 108 6.25 -15.54 -0.28
CA TRP A 108 5.71 -15.68 -1.62
C TRP A 108 4.18 -15.70 -1.62
N GLY A 109 3.59 -15.29 -2.72
CA GLY A 109 2.15 -15.30 -2.89
C GLY A 109 1.41 -14.37 -1.93
N THR A 110 2.08 -13.36 -1.37
CA THR A 110 1.43 -12.34 -0.57
C THR A 110 0.71 -11.34 -1.47
N VAL A 111 -0.55 -11.06 -1.15
CA VAL A 111 -1.37 -10.06 -1.82
C VAL A 111 -1.67 -8.94 -0.85
N GLU A 112 -1.05 -7.81 -1.12
CA GLU A 112 -1.22 -6.59 -0.33
C GLU A 112 -2.22 -5.68 -1.03
N ARG A 113 -3.11 -5.08 -0.27
CA ARG A 113 -4.06 -4.09 -0.75
C ARG A 113 -4.07 -2.88 0.16
N THR A 114 -3.97 -1.70 -0.43
CA THR A 114 -4.23 -0.46 0.30
C THR A 114 -5.73 -0.34 0.57
N ARG A 115 -6.11 -0.07 1.81
CA ARG A 115 -7.50 0.20 2.16
C ARG A 115 -7.93 1.53 1.57
N TYR A 116 -8.92 1.49 0.72
CA TYR A 116 -9.47 2.68 0.04
C TYR A 116 -10.03 3.74 1.00
N GLU A 117 -10.45 3.36 2.19
CA GLU A 117 -11.06 4.27 3.17
C GLU A 117 -10.04 5.12 3.97
N TYR A 118 -8.75 4.88 3.80
CA TYR A 118 -7.68 5.53 4.58
C TYR A 118 -6.57 6.07 3.69
N GLU A 119 -6.96 6.89 2.70
CA GLU A 119 -5.97 7.72 2.01
C GLU A 119 -5.42 8.76 2.99
N ARG A 120 -4.29 8.46 3.61
CA ARG A 120 -3.54 9.44 4.36
C ARG A 120 -2.47 10.03 3.46
N GLY A 121 -2.41 11.35 3.41
CA GLY A 121 -1.29 12.01 2.78
C GLY A 121 0.03 11.61 3.44
N VAL A 122 1.10 11.55 2.66
CA VAL A 122 2.46 11.29 3.15
C VAL A 122 2.85 12.28 4.25
N VAL A 123 2.49 13.54 4.04
CA VAL A 123 2.80 14.66 4.92
C VAL A 123 1.66 15.66 4.84
N SER A 124 1.41 16.39 5.91
CA SER A 124 0.55 17.56 5.87
C SER A 124 1.37 18.77 5.49
N ALA A 125 0.83 19.64 4.63
CA ALA A 125 1.51 20.85 4.20
C ALA A 125 0.56 22.06 4.22
N SER A 126 1.12 23.24 4.41
CA SER A 126 0.44 24.52 4.24
C SER A 126 1.33 25.47 3.41
N ILE A 127 0.74 26.51 2.86
CA ILE A 127 1.50 27.55 2.16
C ILE A 127 1.61 28.76 3.07
N VAL A 128 2.84 29.07 3.45
CA VAL A 128 3.17 30.22 4.31
C VAL A 128 4.21 31.08 3.60
N GLY A 129 3.88 32.34 3.36
CA GLY A 129 4.80 33.26 2.68
C GLY A 129 5.22 32.86 1.26
N GLY A 130 4.43 32.04 0.60
CA GLY A 130 4.75 31.50 -0.75
C GLY A 130 5.64 30.27 -0.75
N GLN A 131 5.93 29.71 0.41
CA GLN A 131 6.67 28.44 0.57
C GLN A 131 5.76 27.37 1.14
N TYR A 132 6.09 26.11 0.87
CA TYR A 132 5.44 24.96 1.46
C TYR A 132 6.06 24.67 2.83
N GLU A 133 5.24 24.78 3.86
CA GLU A 133 5.59 24.39 5.22
C GLU A 133 5.00 23.03 5.51
N TYR A 134 5.85 22.06 5.79
CA TYR A 134 5.46 20.67 6.05
C TYR A 134 5.38 20.41 7.54
N PHE A 135 4.38 19.66 7.93
CA PHE A 135 4.20 19.23 9.32
C PHE A 135 3.60 17.83 9.33
N ARG A 136 3.98 17.01 10.31
CA ARG A 136 3.54 15.65 10.49
C ARG A 136 3.83 14.74 9.27
N LEU A 137 5.02 14.17 9.25
CA LEU A 137 5.31 13.02 8.40
C LEU A 137 4.54 11.79 8.91
N ASN A 138 3.76 11.17 8.06
CA ASN A 138 3.10 9.91 8.38
C ASN A 138 4.08 8.75 8.18
N SER A 139 4.06 7.77 9.10
CA SER A 139 4.89 6.58 8.96
C SER A 139 4.40 5.69 7.81
N ASP A 140 5.29 4.91 7.23
CA ASP A 140 4.98 3.95 6.16
C ASP A 140 3.80 3.03 6.51
N SER A 141 3.73 2.56 7.75
CA SER A 141 2.63 1.71 8.22
C SER A 141 1.28 2.43 8.26
N SER A 142 1.27 3.76 8.41
CA SER A 142 0.04 4.56 8.40
C SER A 142 -0.35 5.02 6.99
N ILE A 143 0.63 5.17 6.09
CA ILE A 143 0.40 5.56 4.69
C ILE A 143 -0.07 4.34 3.89
N LYS A 144 0.63 3.24 4.03
CA LYS A 144 0.38 2.02 3.25
C LYS A 144 -0.64 1.11 3.89
N ASN A 145 -1.33 1.42 4.93
CA ASN A 145 -2.31 0.58 5.63
C ASN A 145 -2.64 -0.74 4.87
N LEU A 146 -1.58 -1.53 4.66
CA LEU A 146 -1.60 -2.69 3.79
C LEU A 146 -2.37 -3.80 4.49
N GLU A 147 -3.44 -4.24 3.87
CA GLU A 147 -4.19 -5.40 4.31
C GLU A 147 -3.65 -6.63 3.56
N ILE A 148 -3.10 -7.58 4.31
CA ILE A 148 -2.77 -8.89 3.75
C ILE A 148 -4.08 -9.63 3.57
N LEU A 149 -4.46 -9.89 2.32
CA LEU A 149 -5.70 -10.58 2.02
C LEU A 149 -5.62 -12.05 2.47
N SER A 150 -6.75 -12.62 2.84
CA SER A 150 -6.86 -14.02 3.25
C SER A 150 -6.31 -15.00 2.21
N ARG A 151 -6.35 -14.63 0.92
CA ARG A 151 -5.75 -15.41 -0.17
C ARG A 151 -4.21 -15.45 -0.15
N SER A 152 -3.57 -14.65 0.70
CA SER A 152 -2.12 -14.69 0.91
C SER A 152 -1.66 -15.89 1.73
N VAL A 153 -2.60 -16.64 2.31
CA VAL A 153 -2.30 -17.85 3.07
C VAL A 153 -2.62 -19.06 2.20
N TRP A 154 -1.74 -20.05 2.20
CA TRP A 154 -1.99 -21.30 1.50
C TRP A 154 -3.16 -22.06 2.11
N GLN A 155 -3.89 -22.76 1.28
CA GLN A 155 -4.99 -23.63 1.68
C GLN A 155 -4.89 -24.97 0.94
N VAL A 156 -5.27 -26.04 1.62
CA VAL A 156 -5.32 -27.38 1.04
C VAL A 156 -6.74 -27.90 1.19
N GLN A 157 -7.29 -28.41 0.09
CA GLN A 157 -8.57 -29.05 0.05
C GLN A 157 -8.44 -30.45 -0.54
N LEU A 158 -8.97 -31.43 0.16
CA LEU A 158 -9.12 -32.81 -0.33
C LEU A 158 -10.62 -33.13 -0.38
N GLY A 159 -11.06 -33.69 -1.50
CA GLY A 159 -12.46 -34.04 -1.63
C GLY A 159 -12.68 -35.24 -2.56
N ILE A 160 -13.84 -35.85 -2.36
CA ILE A 160 -14.31 -36.97 -3.19
C ILE A 160 -15.70 -36.59 -3.71
N LYS A 161 -15.90 -36.71 -5.01
CA LYS A 161 -17.20 -36.64 -5.66
C LYS A 161 -17.58 -38.04 -6.15
N TYR A 162 -18.82 -38.43 -5.92
CA TYR A 162 -19.35 -39.69 -6.41
C TYR A 162 -20.62 -39.40 -7.21
N ASP A 163 -20.62 -39.82 -8.46
CA ASP A 163 -21.77 -39.73 -9.38
C ASP A 163 -22.40 -41.12 -9.52
N PHE A 164 -23.70 -41.20 -9.32
CA PHE A 164 -24.50 -42.41 -9.37
C PHE A 164 -25.71 -42.25 -10.29
#